data_4cbf9bd360d03661e6c07485ff371a27
#
_entry.id   4cbf9bd360d03661e6c07485ff371a27
#
_cell.length_a   1.000
_cell.length_b   1.000
_cell.length_c   1.000
_cell.angle_alpha   90.00
_cell.angle_beta   90.00
_cell.angle_gamma   90.00
#
_symmetry.space_group_name_H-M   'P 1'
#
loop_
_entity.id
_entity.type
_entity.pdbx_description
1 polymer ?
#
loop_
_entity_poly.entity_id
_entity_poly.type
_entity_poly.pdbx_seq_one_letter_code
_entity_poly.pdbx_strand_id
1 'polypeptide(L)'
;MAGKTLKQRIGVDLGRRLPLEDGIRWAAENDVCVIDAQTDIAPNALETFDDARCAGVRELLEGSGIDFGLHTLSGVNVAEISPFCRDAVDSYMKAYIDLAPKLGAKWIVVHGGYHFTACRTIRMQAAIDRLKRVADY
;
A
#
# COMPACT_ATOMS: atom_id res chain seq x y z
N MET A 1 -6.19 30.48 -7.23
CA MET A 1 -5.84 29.44 -6.24
C MET A 1 -4.32 29.43 -6.11
N ALA A 2 -3.76 29.68 -4.93
CA ALA A 2 -2.33 29.55 -4.71
C ALA A 2 -1.90 28.08 -4.94
N GLY A 3 -0.87 27.84 -5.77
CA GLY A 3 -0.38 26.50 -6.02
C GLY A 3 0.23 25.88 -4.77
N LYS A 4 0.13 24.55 -4.62
CA LYS A 4 0.79 23.81 -3.54
C LYS A 4 2.30 24.09 -3.57
N THR A 5 2.90 24.32 -2.41
CA THR A 5 4.36 24.45 -2.24
C THR A 5 5.06 23.12 -2.59
N LEU A 6 6.37 23.15 -2.80
CA LEU A 6 7.16 21.92 -3.05
C LEU A 6 6.98 20.91 -1.89
N LYS A 7 7.06 21.39 -0.64
CA LYS A 7 6.87 20.57 0.57
C LYS A 7 5.51 19.83 0.56
N GLN A 8 4.44 20.50 0.14
CA GLN A 8 3.10 19.91 0.07
C GLN A 8 2.89 18.92 -1.10
N ARG A 9 3.90 18.76 -1.96
CA ARG A 9 3.88 17.83 -3.10
C ARG A 9 4.81 16.64 -2.91
N ILE A 10 5.63 16.65 -1.86
CA ILE A 10 6.52 15.53 -1.51
C ILE A 10 5.75 14.59 -0.60
N GLY A 11 5.68 13.32 -0.98
CA GLY A 11 5.15 12.25 -0.13
C GLY A 11 6.24 11.56 0.69
N VAL A 12 5.84 10.96 1.79
CA VAL A 12 6.72 10.18 2.68
C VAL A 12 6.17 8.78 2.84
N ASP A 13 7.00 7.78 2.56
CA ASP A 13 6.73 6.40 2.97
C ASP A 13 7.04 6.28 4.47
N LEU A 14 6.01 6.03 5.28
CA LEU A 14 6.15 5.81 6.72
C LEU A 14 6.80 4.46 7.03
N GLY A 15 6.91 3.60 6.04
CA GLY A 15 7.40 2.24 6.21
C GLY A 15 6.45 1.41 7.06
N ARG A 16 7.02 0.58 7.95
CA ARG A 16 6.28 -0.44 8.72
C ARG A 16 6.60 -0.49 10.22
N ARG A 17 7.51 0.35 10.70
CA ARG A 17 8.04 0.26 12.07
C ARG A 17 7.22 1.04 13.10
N LEU A 18 6.58 2.12 12.67
CA LEU A 18 5.69 2.92 13.52
C LEU A 18 4.25 2.42 13.39
N PRO A 19 3.45 2.44 14.47
CA PRO A 19 2.00 2.35 14.33
C PRO A 19 1.51 3.39 13.31
N LEU A 20 0.57 3.00 12.44
CA LEU A 20 0.08 3.90 11.39
C LEU A 20 -0.49 5.18 11.97
N GLU A 21 -1.20 5.07 13.09
CA GLU A 21 -1.81 6.19 13.81
C GLU A 21 -0.77 7.22 14.26
N ASP A 22 0.39 6.76 14.74
CA ASP A 22 1.50 7.63 15.17
C ASP A 22 2.18 8.28 13.96
N GLY A 23 2.31 7.53 12.86
CA GLY A 23 2.82 8.06 11.61
C GLY A 23 1.94 9.17 11.02
N ILE A 24 0.61 9.03 11.09
CA ILE A 24 -0.34 10.06 10.64
C ILE A 24 -0.22 11.31 11.52
N ARG A 25 -0.17 11.16 12.84
CA ARG A 25 0.02 12.31 13.76
C ARG A 25 1.34 13.04 13.48
N TRP A 26 2.42 12.29 13.34
CA TRP A 26 3.72 12.85 12.98
C TRP A 26 3.66 13.62 11.66
N ALA A 27 3.01 13.07 10.64
CA ALA A 27 2.89 13.74 9.35
C ALA A 27 2.11 15.05 9.47
N ALA A 28 1.02 15.06 10.22
CA ALA A 28 0.22 16.27 10.48
C ALA A 28 1.03 17.36 11.21
N GLU A 29 1.80 16.99 12.24
CA GLU A 29 2.67 17.89 13.02
C GLU A 29 3.82 18.48 12.20
N ASN A 30 4.22 17.80 11.11
CA ASN A 30 5.33 18.20 10.25
C ASN A 30 4.90 18.75 8.88
N ASP A 31 3.62 19.09 8.69
CA ASP A 31 3.05 19.59 7.43
C ASP A 31 3.29 18.65 6.23
N VAL A 32 3.34 17.34 6.46
CA VAL A 32 3.42 16.34 5.40
C VAL A 32 2.01 16.02 4.93
N CYS A 33 1.72 16.29 3.67
CA CYS A 33 0.35 16.19 3.12
C CYS A 33 0.09 14.89 2.35
N VAL A 34 1.11 14.09 2.10
CA VAL A 34 1.02 12.85 1.31
C VAL A 34 1.86 11.78 1.98
N ILE A 35 1.24 10.68 2.35
CA ILE A 35 1.95 9.55 2.97
C ILE A 35 1.48 8.23 2.39
N ASP A 36 2.34 7.21 2.45
CA ASP A 36 1.94 5.83 2.34
C ASP A 36 2.56 4.97 3.46
N ALA A 37 2.03 3.79 3.67
CA ALA A 37 2.50 2.88 4.70
C ALA A 37 2.34 1.41 4.28
N GLN A 38 3.23 0.57 4.83
CA GLN A 38 3.21 -0.87 4.63
C GLN A 38 2.41 -1.55 5.75
N THR A 39 1.59 -2.52 5.38
CA THR A 39 0.68 -3.25 6.29
C THR A 39 1.00 -4.75 6.36
N ASP A 40 2.28 -5.12 6.24
CA ASP A 40 2.71 -6.52 6.14
C ASP A 40 3.10 -7.15 7.48
N ILE A 41 3.56 -6.34 8.42
CA ILE A 41 4.07 -6.82 9.72
C ILE A 41 3.64 -5.91 10.85
N ALA A 42 3.63 -6.45 12.07
CA ALA A 42 3.36 -5.68 13.28
C ALA A 42 4.27 -4.42 13.36
N PRO A 43 3.73 -3.29 13.86
CA PRO A 43 2.39 -3.12 14.44
C PRO A 43 1.26 -2.94 13.42
N ASN A 44 1.55 -2.92 12.13
CA ASN A 44 0.60 -2.64 11.05
C ASN A 44 0.25 -3.88 10.21
N ALA A 45 0.36 -5.09 10.75
CA ALA A 45 -0.02 -6.29 10.02
C ALA A 45 -1.50 -6.27 9.59
N LEU A 46 -1.81 -6.77 8.39
CA LEU A 46 -3.16 -6.75 7.79
C LEU A 46 -4.25 -7.22 8.77
N GLU A 47 -3.96 -8.29 9.51
CA GLU A 47 -4.87 -8.87 10.50
C GLU A 47 -5.14 -7.99 11.73
N THR A 48 -4.39 -6.92 11.91
CA THR A 48 -4.59 -5.98 13.03
C THR A 48 -5.60 -4.88 12.72
N PHE A 49 -6.04 -4.77 11.47
CA PHE A 49 -6.99 -3.76 11.01
C PHE A 49 -8.42 -4.27 11.10
N ASP A 50 -8.95 -4.39 12.31
CA ASP A 50 -10.38 -4.58 12.52
C ASP A 50 -11.17 -3.32 12.15
N ASP A 51 -12.50 -3.42 12.18
CA ASP A 51 -13.36 -2.31 11.76
C ASP A 51 -13.21 -1.08 12.68
N ALA A 52 -12.94 -1.28 13.98
CA ALA A 52 -12.75 -0.19 14.92
C ALA A 52 -11.43 0.56 14.66
N ARG A 53 -10.34 -0.16 14.42
CA ARG A 53 -9.05 0.42 14.06
C ARG A 53 -9.12 1.14 12.71
N CYS A 54 -9.78 0.53 11.72
CA CYS A 54 -9.99 1.17 10.42
C CYS A 54 -10.74 2.49 10.55
N ALA A 55 -11.81 2.53 11.36
CA ALA A 55 -12.57 3.75 11.60
C ALA A 55 -11.72 4.84 12.27
N GLY A 56 -10.92 4.49 13.29
CA GLY A 56 -10.02 5.42 13.96
C GLY A 56 -8.92 5.99 13.05
N VAL A 57 -8.32 5.15 12.19
CA VAL A 57 -7.34 5.60 11.20
C VAL A 57 -7.98 6.56 10.20
N ARG A 58 -9.17 6.24 9.70
CA ARG A 58 -9.90 7.11 8.78
C ARG A 58 -10.22 8.47 9.40
N GLU A 59 -10.70 8.51 10.64
CA GLU A 59 -10.97 9.75 11.37
C GLU A 59 -9.72 10.64 11.50
N LEU A 60 -8.57 10.04 11.81
CA LEU A 60 -7.29 10.76 11.87
C LEU A 60 -6.90 11.36 10.51
N LEU A 61 -7.05 10.59 9.43
CA LEU A 61 -6.74 11.06 8.07
C LEU A 61 -7.67 12.19 7.63
N GLU A 62 -8.97 12.05 7.85
CA GLU A 62 -9.97 13.08 7.53
C GLU A 62 -9.71 14.36 8.31
N GLY A 63 -9.40 14.27 9.60
CA GLY A 63 -9.09 15.41 10.47
C GLY A 63 -7.80 16.13 10.10
N SER A 64 -6.82 15.42 9.54
CA SER A 64 -5.51 15.97 9.15
C SER A 64 -5.47 16.52 7.73
N GLY A 65 -6.39 16.13 6.86
CA GLY A 65 -6.36 16.45 5.43
C GLY A 65 -5.20 15.83 4.66
N ILE A 66 -4.62 14.73 5.19
CA ILE A 66 -3.51 14.00 4.57
C ILE A 66 -4.06 13.05 3.50
N ASP A 67 -3.42 13.06 2.33
CA ASP A 67 -3.63 12.07 1.28
C ASP A 67 -2.84 10.80 1.63
N PHE A 68 -3.54 9.68 1.77
CA PHE A 68 -2.99 8.41 2.20
C PHE A 68 -3.05 7.33 1.13
N GLY A 69 -2.01 6.51 1.06
CA GLY A 69 -1.94 5.29 0.25
C GLY A 69 -1.38 4.10 1.02
N LEU A 70 -1.57 2.93 0.44
CA LEU A 70 -0.92 1.70 0.90
C LEU A 70 0.30 1.38 0.04
N HIS A 71 1.29 0.74 0.64
CA HIS A 71 2.52 0.35 -0.04
C HIS A 71 2.77 -1.14 0.18
N THR A 72 2.73 -1.94 -0.88
CA THR A 72 2.94 -3.38 -0.77
C THR A 72 4.40 -3.72 -0.48
N LEU A 73 4.64 -4.85 0.19
CA LEU A 73 5.98 -5.32 0.48
C LEU A 73 6.74 -5.65 -0.81
N SER A 74 7.92 -5.05 -0.99
CA SER A 74 8.78 -5.29 -2.15
C SER A 74 9.25 -6.75 -2.29
N GLY A 75 9.23 -7.52 -1.19
CA GLY A 75 9.54 -8.94 -1.20
C GLY A 75 8.47 -9.83 -1.82
N VAL A 76 7.23 -9.34 -1.97
CA VAL A 76 6.16 -10.08 -2.65
C VAL A 76 6.29 -9.91 -4.15
N ASN A 77 6.60 -10.99 -4.85
CA ASN A 77 6.86 -10.95 -6.27
C ASN A 77 5.58 -11.08 -7.10
N VAL A 78 5.03 -9.98 -7.59
CA VAL A 78 3.85 -10.01 -8.47
C VAL A 78 4.10 -10.70 -9.82
N ALA A 79 5.37 -10.91 -10.20
CA ALA A 79 5.77 -11.69 -11.36
C ALA A 79 5.92 -13.19 -11.07
N GLU A 80 5.35 -13.68 -9.95
CA GLU A 80 5.45 -15.10 -9.58
C GLU A 80 4.67 -16.00 -10.55
N ILE A 81 5.36 -17.04 -11.03
CA ILE A 81 4.83 -18.01 -12.01
C ILE A 81 4.59 -19.40 -11.41
N SER A 82 5.15 -19.67 -10.22
CA SER A 82 4.96 -20.96 -9.55
C SER A 82 3.48 -21.17 -9.19
N PRO A 83 2.86 -22.29 -9.58
CA PRO A 83 1.47 -22.57 -9.23
C PRO A 83 1.21 -22.55 -7.71
N PHE A 84 2.20 -22.95 -6.89
CA PHE A 84 2.06 -22.98 -5.43
C PHE A 84 2.03 -21.59 -4.80
N CYS A 85 2.75 -20.62 -5.39
CA CYS A 85 2.86 -19.27 -4.84
C CYS A 85 1.89 -18.29 -5.49
N ARG A 86 1.45 -18.58 -6.71
CA ARG A 86 0.60 -17.69 -7.53
C ARG A 86 -0.66 -17.26 -6.80
N ASP A 87 -1.39 -18.20 -6.24
CA ASP A 87 -2.68 -17.95 -5.58
C ASP A 87 -2.49 -17.20 -4.24
N ALA A 88 -1.35 -17.44 -3.55
CA ALA A 88 -0.99 -16.70 -2.35
C ALA A 88 -0.71 -15.22 -2.66
N VAL A 89 0.00 -14.93 -3.77
CA VAL A 89 0.24 -13.55 -4.21
C VAL A 89 -1.06 -12.87 -4.64
N ASP A 90 -1.95 -13.57 -5.34
CA ASP A 90 -3.26 -13.03 -5.71
C ASP A 90 -4.10 -12.71 -4.46
N SER A 91 -4.10 -13.59 -3.44
CA SER A 91 -4.79 -13.36 -2.16
C SER A 91 -4.20 -12.18 -1.39
N TYR A 92 -2.87 -12.05 -1.38
CA TYR A 92 -2.18 -10.91 -0.79
C TYR A 92 -2.61 -9.59 -1.43
N MET A 93 -2.63 -9.51 -2.76
CA MET A 93 -3.06 -8.31 -3.48
C MET A 93 -4.51 -7.94 -3.18
N LYS A 94 -5.40 -8.93 -3.14
CA LYS A 94 -6.82 -8.73 -2.78
C LYS A 94 -6.98 -8.19 -1.37
N ALA A 95 -6.21 -8.70 -0.41
CA ALA A 95 -6.25 -8.21 0.97
C ALA A 95 -5.90 -6.70 1.06
N TYR A 96 -4.94 -6.23 0.27
CA TYR A 96 -4.64 -4.81 0.16
C TYR A 96 -5.77 -4.00 -0.48
N ILE A 97 -6.40 -4.55 -1.55
CA ILE A 97 -7.54 -3.91 -2.21
C ILE A 97 -8.74 -3.83 -1.25
N ASP A 98 -9.00 -4.87 -0.47
CA ASP A 98 -10.09 -4.89 0.52
C ASP A 98 -9.84 -3.92 1.68
N LEU A 99 -8.57 -3.75 2.11
CA LEU A 99 -8.21 -2.84 3.18
C LEU A 99 -8.24 -1.36 2.75
N ALA A 100 -7.85 -1.08 1.51
CA ALA A 100 -7.71 0.30 1.01
C ALA A 100 -8.95 1.17 1.23
N PRO A 101 -10.17 0.77 0.84
CA PRO A 101 -11.37 1.57 1.08
C PRO A 101 -11.74 1.68 2.57
N LYS A 102 -11.41 0.68 3.39
CA LYS A 102 -11.65 0.73 4.83
C LYS A 102 -10.83 1.83 5.51
N LEU A 103 -9.62 2.07 5.03
CA LEU A 103 -8.73 3.12 5.53
C LEU A 103 -8.91 4.47 4.79
N GLY A 104 -9.68 4.51 3.71
CA GLY A 104 -9.77 5.70 2.85
C GLY A 104 -8.50 5.95 2.02
N ALA A 105 -7.74 4.90 1.73
CA ALA A 105 -6.55 4.99 0.89
C ALA A 105 -6.92 5.36 -0.55
N LYS A 106 -6.15 6.27 -1.15
CA LYS A 106 -6.38 6.79 -2.50
C LYS A 106 -5.60 6.06 -3.58
N TRP A 107 -4.55 5.32 -3.20
CA TRP A 107 -3.72 4.50 -4.10
C TRP A 107 -3.10 3.32 -3.35
N ILE A 108 -2.64 2.35 -4.13
CA ILE A 108 -1.79 1.26 -3.65
C ILE A 108 -0.53 1.25 -4.50
N VAL A 109 0.63 1.38 -3.87
CA VAL A 109 1.93 1.23 -4.53
C VAL A 109 2.24 -0.26 -4.65
N VAL A 110 2.50 -0.72 -5.86
CA VAL A 110 2.82 -2.11 -6.15
C VAL A 110 4.20 -2.20 -6.82
N HIS A 111 5.05 -3.06 -6.30
CA HIS A 111 6.32 -3.38 -6.96
C HIS A 111 6.06 -4.30 -8.14
N GLY A 112 6.61 -3.95 -9.32
CA GLY A 112 6.38 -4.66 -10.58
C GLY A 112 6.95 -6.10 -10.64
N GLY A 113 7.52 -6.58 -9.55
CA GLY A 113 8.15 -7.88 -9.44
C GLY A 113 9.56 -7.88 -10.04
N TYR A 114 10.25 -9.00 -9.89
CA TYR A 114 11.61 -9.15 -10.43
C TYR A 114 11.80 -10.52 -11.08
N HIS A 115 12.82 -10.56 -11.92
CA HIS A 115 13.26 -11.77 -12.59
C HIS A 115 14.79 -11.88 -12.43
N PHE A 116 15.24 -12.96 -11.85
CA PHE A 116 16.67 -13.26 -11.69
C PHE A 116 17.22 -14.20 -12.75
N THR A 117 16.41 -14.55 -13.78
CA THR A 117 16.75 -15.58 -14.77
C THR A 117 16.35 -15.12 -16.19
N ALA A 118 16.67 -15.96 -17.19
CA ALA A 118 16.32 -15.77 -18.60
C ALA A 118 14.81 -15.68 -18.89
N CYS A 119 13.94 -15.92 -17.91
CA CYS A 119 12.48 -15.92 -18.09
C CYS A 119 11.83 -14.52 -17.99
N ARG A 120 12.55 -13.45 -18.36
CA ARG A 120 12.06 -12.08 -18.25
C ARG A 120 10.68 -11.87 -18.88
N THR A 121 10.52 -12.29 -20.12
CA THR A 121 9.26 -12.09 -20.87
C THR A 121 8.09 -12.81 -20.21
N ILE A 122 8.29 -14.04 -19.76
CA ILE A 122 7.27 -14.84 -19.06
C ILE A 122 6.86 -14.17 -17.75
N ARG A 123 7.81 -13.70 -16.97
CA ARG A 123 7.54 -13.03 -15.70
C ARG A 123 6.90 -11.67 -15.87
N MET A 124 7.31 -10.88 -16.87
CA MET A 124 6.65 -9.64 -17.19
C MET A 124 5.19 -9.87 -17.59
N GLN A 125 4.92 -10.88 -18.43
CA GLN A 125 3.55 -11.22 -18.80
C GLN A 125 2.73 -11.68 -17.59
N ALA A 126 3.31 -12.51 -16.71
CA ALA A 126 2.66 -12.95 -15.48
C ALA A 126 2.29 -11.77 -14.55
N ALA A 127 3.19 -10.79 -14.42
CA ALA A 127 2.91 -9.58 -13.65
C ALA A 127 1.77 -8.74 -14.27
N ILE A 128 1.80 -8.54 -15.58
CA ILE A 128 0.75 -7.80 -16.30
C ILE A 128 -0.61 -8.50 -16.13
N ASP A 129 -0.65 -9.82 -16.33
CA ASP A 129 -1.89 -10.58 -16.25
C ASP A 129 -2.45 -10.58 -14.82
N ARG A 130 -1.57 -10.66 -13.80
CA ARG A 130 -1.97 -10.55 -12.40
C ARG A 130 -2.53 -9.18 -12.09
N LEU A 131 -1.81 -8.12 -12.42
CA LEU A 131 -2.25 -6.76 -12.14
C LEU A 131 -3.59 -6.44 -12.81
N LYS A 132 -3.82 -6.93 -14.03
CA LYS A 132 -5.14 -6.82 -14.68
C LYS A 132 -6.22 -7.53 -13.86
N ARG A 133 -6.00 -8.80 -13.49
CA ARG A 133 -7.00 -9.57 -12.72
C ARG A 133 -7.33 -8.94 -11.38
N VAL A 134 -6.34 -8.40 -10.66
CA VAL A 134 -6.58 -7.78 -9.35
C VAL A 134 -7.15 -6.36 -9.49
N ALA A 135 -6.95 -5.69 -10.62
CA ALA A 135 -7.60 -4.41 -10.90
C ALA A 135 -9.09 -4.56 -11.25
N ASP A 136 -9.48 -5.74 -11.75
CA ASP A 136 -10.86 -6.08 -12.07
C ASP A 136 -11.62 -6.68 -10.85
N TYR A 137 -10.93 -6.90 -9.73
CA TYR A 137 -11.49 -7.41 -8.49
C TYR A 137 -12.19 -6.30 -7.72
#